data_f720c16d622544b3389cef358c6b6ff8
#
_entry.id   f720c16d622544b3389cef358c6b6ff8
#
_cell.length_a   1.000
_cell.length_b   1.000
_cell.length_c   1.000
_cell.angle_alpha   90.00
_cell.angle_beta   90.00
_cell.angle_gamma   90.00
#
_symmetry.space_group_name_H-M   'P 1'
#
loop_
_entity.id
_entity.type
_entity.pdbx_description
1 polymer ?
#
loop_
_entity_poly.entity_id
_entity_poly.type
_entity_poly.pdbx_seq_one_letter_code
_entity_poly.pdbx_strand_id
1 'polypeptide(L)'
;MIEKIDIVEYRKLKNITLDFSKNVNIIAGTNGTCKSSILHIISNSFKKPVKAHDPAYDVIDKLNKLTNPKIESLTRSEKKYNDPAKNIKGTLFTTYYKNDLKINFRRHNSSKEGRFAIKPTYSKNKKEALPSIPIIYLGLFRLFPFGEFSAD
;
A
#
# COMPACT_ATOMS: atom_id res chain seq x y z
N MET A 1 -3.34 0.35 -14.24
CA MET A 1 -3.26 -1.01 -13.66
C MET A 1 -1.80 -1.30 -13.38
N ILE A 2 -1.49 -2.00 -12.28
CA ILE A 2 -0.14 -2.51 -12.00
C ILE A 2 0.13 -3.70 -12.90
N GLU A 3 1.31 -3.77 -13.47
CA GLU A 3 1.82 -4.91 -14.25
C GLU A 3 2.88 -5.67 -13.49
N LYS A 4 3.74 -4.96 -12.76
CA LYS A 4 4.84 -5.58 -12.01
C LYS A 4 5.18 -4.77 -10.76
N ILE A 5 5.64 -5.45 -9.72
CA ILE A 5 6.23 -4.83 -8.53
C ILE A 5 7.57 -5.50 -8.25
N ASP A 6 8.64 -4.71 -8.23
CA ASP A 6 9.95 -5.14 -7.77
C ASP A 6 10.15 -4.70 -6.32
N ILE A 7 10.28 -5.64 -5.41
CA ILE A 7 10.47 -5.39 -3.98
C ILE A 7 11.95 -5.60 -3.64
N VAL A 8 12.64 -4.53 -3.29
CA VAL A 8 14.01 -4.60 -2.78
C VAL A 8 13.97 -5.13 -1.35
N GLU A 9 13.23 -4.46 -0.49
CA GLU A 9 12.98 -4.95 0.86
C GLU A 9 11.74 -4.29 1.47
N TYR A 10 10.83 -5.11 1.97
CA TYR A 10 9.67 -4.69 2.73
C TYR A 10 9.25 -5.78 3.72
N ARG A 11 9.46 -5.57 5.01
CA ARG A 11 9.31 -6.61 6.05
C ARG A 11 10.21 -7.81 5.76
N LYS A 12 9.63 -9.02 5.61
CA LYS A 12 10.35 -10.24 5.26
C LYS A 12 10.46 -10.46 3.74
N LEU A 13 9.85 -9.61 2.93
CA LEU A 13 9.97 -9.68 1.47
C LEU A 13 11.29 -9.02 1.07
N LYS A 14 12.15 -9.77 0.40
CA LYS A 14 13.46 -9.30 -0.05
C LYS A 14 13.74 -9.81 -1.46
N ASN A 15 14.15 -8.89 -2.34
CA ASN A 15 14.54 -9.21 -3.71
C ASN A 15 13.52 -10.08 -4.45
N ILE A 16 12.26 -9.64 -4.43
CA ILE A 16 11.14 -10.35 -5.03
C ILE A 16 10.53 -9.50 -6.14
N THR A 17 10.31 -10.12 -7.28
CA THR A 17 9.53 -9.57 -8.39
C THR A 17 8.17 -10.27 -8.45
N LEU A 18 7.12 -9.49 -8.57
CA LEU A 18 5.75 -9.96 -8.70
C LEU A 18 5.15 -9.42 -10.00
N ASP A 19 4.73 -10.30 -10.87
CA ASP A 19 4.00 -9.97 -12.08
C ASP A 19 2.50 -10.12 -11.84
N PHE A 20 1.70 -9.21 -12.40
CA PHE A 20 0.25 -9.16 -12.17
C PHE A 20 -0.51 -9.39 -13.47
N SER A 21 -1.48 -10.29 -13.41
CA SER A 21 -2.44 -10.48 -14.48
C SER A 21 -3.48 -9.35 -14.51
N LYS A 22 -4.15 -9.21 -15.63
CA LYS A 22 -5.09 -8.10 -15.89
C LYS A 22 -6.32 -8.14 -14.96
N ASN A 23 -6.83 -9.31 -14.65
CA ASN A 23 -8.14 -9.45 -13.99
C ASN A 23 -8.02 -9.93 -12.55
N VAL A 24 -7.58 -11.17 -12.34
CA VAL A 24 -7.54 -11.80 -11.02
C VAL A 24 -6.13 -12.27 -10.72
N ASN A 25 -5.65 -11.96 -9.51
CA ASN A 25 -4.37 -12.43 -8.99
C ASN A 25 -4.62 -13.10 -7.65
N ILE A 26 -4.16 -14.33 -7.49
CA ILE A 26 -4.31 -15.11 -6.26
C ILE A 26 -2.95 -15.19 -5.57
N ILE A 27 -2.91 -14.72 -4.31
CA ILE A 27 -1.70 -14.80 -3.47
C ILE A 27 -1.96 -15.87 -2.39
N ALA A 28 -1.35 -17.02 -2.57
CA ALA A 28 -1.46 -18.15 -1.65
C ALA A 28 -0.17 -18.38 -0.85
N GLY A 29 -0.27 -19.06 0.27
CA GLY A 29 0.86 -19.40 1.13
C GLY A 29 0.45 -19.62 2.58
N THR A 30 1.33 -20.19 3.39
CA THR A 30 1.13 -20.41 4.82
C THR A 30 1.07 -19.10 5.61
N ASN A 31 0.68 -19.15 6.88
CA ASN A 31 0.68 -17.97 7.74
C ASN A 31 2.10 -17.43 7.95
N GLY A 32 2.24 -16.12 8.02
CA GLY A 32 3.54 -15.48 8.20
C GLY A 32 4.38 -15.28 6.93
N THR A 33 3.88 -15.67 5.74
CA THR A 33 4.58 -15.49 4.44
C THR A 33 4.40 -14.12 3.80
N CYS A 34 3.99 -13.13 4.56
CA CYS A 34 3.86 -11.73 4.10
C CYS A 34 2.81 -11.46 3.00
N LYS A 35 1.80 -12.31 2.83
CA LYS A 35 0.70 -12.07 1.87
C LYS A 35 0.03 -10.71 2.07
N SER A 36 -0.34 -10.38 3.31
CA SER A 36 -0.92 -9.07 3.64
C SER A 36 0.03 -7.91 3.31
N SER A 37 1.34 -8.12 3.44
CA SER A 37 2.33 -7.10 3.09
C SER A 37 2.33 -6.77 1.60
N ILE A 38 2.11 -7.75 0.74
CA ILE A 38 1.94 -7.53 -0.70
C ILE A 38 0.69 -6.70 -0.96
N LEU A 39 -0.43 -7.03 -0.30
CA LEU A 39 -1.68 -6.26 -0.42
C LEU A 39 -1.51 -4.82 0.08
N HIS A 40 -0.73 -4.60 1.14
CA HIS A 40 -0.39 -3.25 1.63
C HIS A 40 0.39 -2.45 0.58
N ILE A 41 1.37 -3.07 -0.09
CA ILE A 41 2.13 -2.44 -1.17
C ILE A 41 1.19 -2.05 -2.32
N ILE A 42 0.33 -2.96 -2.76
CA ILE A 42 -0.62 -2.73 -3.85
C ILE A 42 -1.55 -1.56 -3.51
N SER A 43 -2.17 -1.57 -2.33
CA SER A 43 -3.11 -0.51 -1.94
C SER A 43 -2.45 0.85 -1.79
N ASN A 44 -1.17 0.90 -1.37
CA ASN A 44 -0.40 2.15 -1.27
C ASN A 44 0.09 2.67 -2.63
N SER A 45 0.01 1.86 -3.67
CA SER A 45 0.50 2.20 -5.01
C SER A 45 -0.49 3.03 -5.85
N PHE A 46 -1.63 3.41 -5.27
CA PHE A 46 -2.64 4.23 -5.94
C PHE A 46 -3.04 5.44 -5.09
N LYS A 47 -3.50 6.48 -5.78
CA LYS A 47 -4.06 7.67 -5.15
C LYS A 47 -5.58 7.59 -5.15
N LYS A 48 -6.20 8.01 -4.04
CA LYS A 48 -7.65 8.17 -3.98
C LYS A 48 -8.12 9.19 -5.02
N PRO A 49 -9.15 8.90 -5.82
CA PRO A 49 -9.76 9.86 -6.73
C PRO A 49 -10.27 11.09 -5.97
N VAL A 50 -10.06 12.27 -6.54
CA VAL A 50 -10.57 13.52 -5.94
C VAL A 50 -12.09 13.59 -6.01
N LYS A 51 -12.67 12.94 -7.04
CA LYS A 51 -14.13 12.81 -7.23
C LYS A 51 -14.39 11.36 -7.64
N ALA A 52 -14.66 10.51 -6.69
CA ALA A 52 -15.28 9.22 -6.96
C ALA A 52 -16.79 9.49 -7.02
N HIS A 53 -17.37 9.43 -8.22
CA HIS A 53 -18.83 9.64 -8.40
C HIS A 53 -19.64 8.36 -8.18
N ASP A 54 -19.03 7.32 -7.66
CA ASP A 54 -19.73 6.07 -7.35
C ASP A 54 -20.30 6.14 -5.94
N PRO A 55 -21.66 6.19 -5.78
CA PRO A 55 -22.29 6.23 -4.47
C PRO A 55 -21.93 5.05 -3.58
N ALA A 56 -21.70 3.86 -4.15
CA ALA A 56 -21.28 2.67 -3.41
C ALA A 56 -19.88 2.86 -2.81
N TYR A 57 -18.96 3.47 -3.57
CA TYR A 57 -17.62 3.79 -3.10
C TYR A 57 -17.63 4.80 -1.95
N ASP A 58 -18.48 5.83 -2.05
CA ASP A 58 -18.62 6.85 -1.00
C ASP A 58 -19.19 6.26 0.30
N VAL A 59 -20.13 5.32 0.20
CA VAL A 59 -20.66 4.61 1.37
C VAL A 59 -19.58 3.75 2.03
N ILE A 60 -18.83 2.98 1.24
CA ILE A 60 -17.73 2.16 1.76
C ILE A 60 -16.65 3.03 2.40
N ASP A 61 -16.28 4.16 1.79
CA ASP A 61 -15.30 5.08 2.35
C ASP A 61 -15.75 5.68 3.68
N LYS A 62 -17.01 6.10 3.79
CA LYS A 62 -17.58 6.65 5.02
C LYS A 62 -17.67 5.61 6.13
N LEU A 63 -18.09 4.39 5.82
CA LEU A 63 -18.26 3.32 6.81
C LEU A 63 -16.92 2.76 7.30
N ASN A 64 -15.96 2.60 6.41
CA ASN A 64 -14.76 1.81 6.71
C ASN A 64 -13.47 2.61 6.71
N LYS A 65 -13.45 3.84 6.21
CA LYS A 65 -12.23 4.66 6.03
C LYS A 65 -11.09 3.92 5.33
N LEU A 66 -11.43 3.02 4.39
CA LEU A 66 -10.50 2.04 3.84
C LEU A 66 -10.23 2.13 2.36
N THR A 67 -10.78 3.13 1.75
CA THR A 67 -10.47 3.37 0.35
C THR A 67 -9.09 3.99 0.23
N ASN A 68 -8.28 3.39 -0.63
CA ASN A 68 -6.88 3.78 -0.86
C ASN A 68 -6.07 3.92 0.45
N PRO A 69 -6.07 2.92 1.33
CA PRO A 69 -5.38 3.02 2.60
C PRO A 69 -3.87 3.15 2.39
N LYS A 70 -3.25 3.96 3.22
CA LYS A 70 -1.80 4.07 3.24
C LYS A 70 -1.19 2.98 4.12
N ILE A 71 0.05 2.59 3.84
CA ILE A 71 0.76 1.55 4.61
C ILE A 71 0.74 1.85 6.10
N GLU A 72 0.97 3.10 6.50
CA GLU A 72 0.97 3.52 7.89
C GLU A 72 -0.37 3.35 8.60
N SER A 73 -1.48 3.31 7.86
CA SER A 73 -2.81 3.04 8.42
C SER A 73 -3.15 1.55 8.49
N LEU A 74 -2.45 0.73 7.70
CA LEU A 74 -2.63 -0.72 7.66
C LEU A 74 -1.71 -1.45 8.65
N THR A 75 -0.60 -0.83 9.02
CA THR A 75 0.37 -1.39 9.95
C THR A 75 0.17 -0.77 11.33
N ARG A 76 -0.80 -1.29 12.07
CA ARG A 76 -1.00 -0.89 13.46
C ARG A 76 -0.06 -1.67 14.35
N SER A 77 0.64 -1.03 15.21
CA SER A 77 1.22 -1.38 16.49
C SER A 77 2.46 -0.56 16.81
N GLU A 78 3.11 -0.84 17.93
CA GLU A 78 4.24 -0.07 18.42
C GLU A 78 5.35 0.11 17.37
N LYS A 79 5.67 1.34 17.17
CA LYS A 79 6.57 1.90 16.16
C LYS A 79 7.95 1.23 16.12
N LYS A 80 8.42 0.75 17.27
CA LYS A 80 9.74 0.14 17.42
C LYS A 80 9.84 -1.23 16.75
N TYR A 81 8.75 -1.96 16.67
CA TYR A 81 8.71 -3.35 16.18
C TYR A 81 8.14 -3.50 14.79
N ASN A 82 7.43 -2.51 14.29
CA ASN A 82 6.67 -2.63 13.03
C ASN A 82 7.15 -1.73 11.90
N ASP A 83 8.30 -1.11 12.02
CA ASP A 83 8.88 -0.41 10.89
C ASP A 83 9.27 -1.45 9.81
N PRO A 84 8.54 -1.49 8.68
CA PRO A 84 8.78 -2.51 7.65
C PRO A 84 10.08 -2.27 6.88
N ALA A 85 10.74 -1.17 7.15
CA ALA A 85 11.91 -0.69 6.41
C ALA A 85 12.99 -0.14 7.34
N LYS A 86 13.09 -0.68 8.56
CA LYS A 86 14.08 -0.25 9.55
C LYS A 86 15.49 -0.38 8.98
N ASN A 87 16.27 0.71 9.07
CA ASN A 87 17.65 0.79 8.60
C ASN A 87 17.86 0.74 7.08
N ILE A 88 16.78 0.72 6.28
CA ILE A 88 16.91 0.72 4.82
C ILE A 88 16.93 2.15 4.32
N LYS A 89 17.96 2.47 3.54
CA LYS A 89 18.08 3.71 2.80
C LYS A 89 17.73 3.47 1.32
N GLY A 90 17.00 4.40 0.71
CA GLY A 90 16.69 4.33 -0.72
C GLY A 90 15.34 3.71 -1.05
N THR A 91 15.26 3.07 -2.20
CA THR A 91 14.02 2.48 -2.73
C THR A 91 13.69 1.18 -2.01
N LEU A 92 12.46 1.06 -1.54
CA LEU A 92 11.94 -0.15 -0.90
C LEU A 92 11.31 -1.09 -1.92
N PHE A 93 10.52 -0.51 -2.79
CA PHE A 93 9.90 -1.22 -3.91
C PHE A 93 9.60 -0.25 -5.06
N THR A 94 9.45 -0.82 -6.23
CA THR A 94 9.12 -0.11 -7.46
C THR A 94 7.87 -0.73 -8.06
N THR A 95 6.89 0.11 -8.38
CA THR A 95 5.67 -0.32 -9.05
C THR A 95 5.70 0.13 -10.50
N TYR A 96 5.43 -0.81 -11.40
CA TYR A 96 5.31 -0.60 -12.84
C TYR A 96 3.84 -0.66 -13.22
N TYR A 97 3.40 0.33 -13.94
CA TYR A 97 2.03 0.45 -14.39
C TYR A 97 1.96 0.36 -15.92
N LYS A 98 0.79 0.08 -16.44
CA LYS A 98 0.52 0.29 -17.86
C LYS A 98 0.99 1.66 -18.30
N ASN A 99 1.37 1.78 -19.58
CA ASN A 99 1.88 3.01 -20.21
C ASN A 99 3.27 3.42 -19.72
N ASP A 100 4.13 2.44 -19.43
CA ASP A 100 5.53 2.62 -19.04
C ASP A 100 5.75 3.54 -17.82
N LEU A 101 4.70 3.76 -17.03
CA LEU A 101 4.82 4.52 -15.80
C LEU A 101 5.50 3.68 -14.72
N LYS A 102 6.60 4.20 -14.20
CA LYS A 102 7.41 3.57 -13.14
C LYS A 102 7.52 4.50 -11.95
N ILE A 103 7.13 4.04 -10.77
CA ILE A 103 7.21 4.82 -9.54
C ILE A 103 7.96 4.05 -8.46
N ASN A 104 9.00 4.68 -7.93
CA ASN A 104 9.77 4.17 -6.82
C ASN A 104 9.17 4.64 -5.50
N PHE A 105 9.15 3.76 -4.51
CA PHE A 105 8.68 4.07 -3.17
C PHE A 105 9.82 3.96 -2.16
N ARG A 106 9.93 4.95 -1.31
CA ARG A 106 10.96 5.03 -0.28
C ARG A 106 10.36 5.32 1.09
N ARG A 107 11.10 4.97 2.12
CA ARG A 107 10.79 5.42 3.46
C ARG A 107 10.89 6.93 3.55
N HIS A 108 9.92 7.54 4.17
CA HIS A 108 9.94 8.96 4.50
C HIS A 108 10.04 9.11 6.01
N ASN A 109 11.08 9.80 6.47
CA ASN A 109 11.18 10.16 7.88
C ASN A 109 10.12 11.22 8.17
N SER A 110 9.15 10.86 8.99
CA SER A 110 8.20 11.82 9.52
C SER A 110 8.90 12.64 10.61
N SER A 111 8.69 13.95 10.62
CA SER A 111 9.11 14.84 11.73
C SER A 111 8.35 14.57 13.03
N LYS A 112 7.26 13.80 12.97
CA LYS A 112 6.52 13.37 14.15
C LYS A 112 7.15 12.10 14.72
N GLU A 113 7.58 12.15 15.97
CA GLU A 113 8.16 11.00 16.65
C GLU A 113 7.37 9.73 16.41
N GLY A 114 8.08 8.75 15.95
CA GLY A 114 7.65 7.37 15.83
C GLY A 114 6.67 7.03 14.74
N ARG A 115 6.38 7.86 13.77
CA ARG A 115 5.65 7.48 12.55
C ARG A 115 6.62 7.29 11.40
N PHE A 116 6.46 6.21 10.67
CA PHE A 116 7.08 6.05 9.38
C PHE A 116 6.01 6.17 8.30
N ALA A 117 6.38 6.72 7.17
CA ALA A 117 5.53 6.76 5.99
C ALA A 117 6.33 6.24 4.80
N ILE A 118 5.66 5.56 3.90
CA ILE A 118 6.22 5.18 2.62
C ILE A 118 5.62 6.09 1.59
N LYS A 119 6.49 6.81 0.88
CA LYS A 119 6.08 7.80 -0.11
C LYS A 119 6.67 7.50 -1.47
N PRO A 120 5.94 7.82 -2.55
CA PRO A 120 6.49 7.77 -3.89
C PRO A 120 7.58 8.81 -4.06
N THR A 121 8.60 8.44 -4.83
CA THR A 121 9.65 9.36 -5.27
C THR A 121 9.35 9.75 -6.69
N TYR A 122 9.04 11.02 -6.91
CA TYR A 122 8.82 11.56 -8.24
C TYR A 122 10.12 12.11 -8.82
N SER A 123 10.31 11.93 -10.11
CA SER A 123 11.40 12.63 -10.82
C SER A 123 11.13 14.12 -10.81
N LYS A 124 12.16 14.94 -10.54
CA LYS A 124 12.04 16.40 -10.48
C LYS A 124 11.53 17.01 -11.79
N ASN A 125 11.74 16.33 -12.91
CA ASN A 125 11.45 16.83 -14.25
C ASN A 125 10.21 16.21 -14.91
N LYS A 126 9.53 15.30 -14.23
CA LYS A 126 8.32 14.66 -14.76
C LYS A 126 7.16 14.85 -13.80
N LYS A 127 6.03 15.31 -14.30
CA LYS A 127 4.75 15.34 -13.57
C LYS A 127 4.18 13.91 -13.42
N GLU A 128 5.00 13.00 -12.92
CA GLU A 128 4.57 11.64 -12.64
C GLU A 128 3.70 11.67 -11.38
N ALA A 129 2.44 11.34 -11.51
CA ALA A 129 1.52 11.20 -10.39
C ALA A 129 1.08 9.74 -10.26
N LEU A 130 0.85 9.30 -9.03
CA LEU A 130 0.21 8.01 -8.79
C LEU A 130 -1.11 7.94 -9.56
N PRO A 131 -1.40 6.82 -10.22
CA PRO A 131 -2.69 6.61 -10.86
C PRO A 131 -3.83 6.80 -9.85
N SER A 132 -4.81 7.60 -10.23
CA SER A 132 -5.99 7.89 -9.41
C SER A 132 -7.06 6.85 -9.68
N ILE A 133 -7.03 5.75 -8.92
CA ILE A 133 -7.96 4.62 -9.02
C ILE A 133 -8.52 4.34 -7.64
N PRO A 134 -9.84 4.12 -7.51
CA PRO A 134 -10.44 3.71 -6.25
C PRO A 134 -9.98 2.29 -5.90
N ILE A 135 -9.37 2.14 -4.75
CA ILE A 135 -8.94 0.86 -4.20
C ILE A 135 -9.72 0.59 -2.91
N ILE A 136 -10.29 -0.58 -2.81
CA ILE A 136 -10.93 -1.06 -1.58
C ILE A 136 -10.05 -2.17 -1.01
N TYR A 137 -9.61 -1.98 0.23
CA TYR A 137 -8.86 -2.98 0.98
C TYR A 137 -9.78 -3.67 1.98
N LEU A 138 -9.98 -4.98 1.82
CA LEU A 138 -10.76 -5.79 2.74
C LEU A 138 -9.82 -6.73 3.51
N GLY A 139 -9.58 -6.41 4.77
CA GLY A 139 -8.81 -7.26 5.67
C GLY A 139 -9.69 -8.33 6.33
N LEU A 140 -9.08 -9.40 6.81
CA LEU A 140 -9.80 -10.53 7.45
C LEU A 140 -10.73 -10.07 8.58
N PHE A 141 -10.26 -9.16 9.43
CA PHE A 141 -11.05 -8.66 10.58
C PHE A 141 -12.25 -7.80 10.20
N ARG A 142 -12.39 -7.42 8.93
CA ARG A 142 -13.50 -6.58 8.46
C ARG A 142 -14.66 -7.36 7.89
N LEU A 143 -14.52 -8.65 7.81
CA LEU A 143 -15.63 -9.58 7.56
C LEU A 143 -16.47 -9.81 8.84
N PHE A 144 -15.98 -9.35 9.99
CA PHE A 144 -16.66 -9.48 11.26
C PHE A 144 -17.12 -8.11 11.78
N PRO A 145 -18.38 -8.00 12.27
CA PRO A 145 -18.96 -6.72 12.74
C PRO A 145 -18.18 -6.04 13.87
N PHE A 146 -17.35 -6.79 14.59
CA PHE A 146 -16.56 -6.34 15.74
C PHE A 146 -15.07 -6.14 15.43
N GLY A 147 -14.66 -6.27 14.17
CA GLY A 147 -13.27 -6.14 13.77
C GLY A 147 -12.82 -4.69 13.76
N GLU A 148 -11.82 -4.38 14.55
CA GLU A 148 -11.06 -3.13 14.56
C GLU A 148 -11.84 -1.86 14.87
N PHE A 149 -12.40 -1.76 16.07
CA PHE A 149 -12.62 -0.46 16.67
C PHE A 149 -11.26 0.18 16.96
N SER A 150 -11.02 1.38 16.42
CA SER A 150 -9.94 2.22 16.91
C SER A 150 -10.21 2.46 18.39
N ALA A 151 -9.38 1.93 19.28
CA ALA A 151 -9.25 2.54 20.57
C ALA A 151 -8.72 3.97 20.32
N ASP A 152 -9.53 4.95 20.65
CA ASP A 152 -9.16 6.37 20.69
C ASP A 152 -8.03 6.58 21.69
#